data_08bfb7feb7174c01a00514c1f7966407
#
_entry.id   08bfb7feb7174c01a00514c1f7966407
#
_cell.length_a   1.000
_cell.length_b   1.000
_cell.length_c   1.000
_cell.angle_alpha   90.00
_cell.angle_beta   90.00
_cell.angle_gamma   90.00
#
_symmetry.space_group_name_H-M   'P 1'
#
loop_
_entity.id
_entity.type
_entity.pdbx_description
1 polymer ?
#
loop_
_entity_poly.entity_id
_entity_poly.type
_entity_poly.pdbx_seq_one_letter_code
_entity_poly.pdbx_strand_id
1 'polypeptide(L)'
;MRRRPFASLSLALVLAFTTLGFCAQALADQPLDRIVAVVNDDAIMASELENRVIQARGQLANRGIAMPSMDVLRSQVLERMIIEQIQLQMAEQANLSVDDTQLNRAVRGVAEANGMTLEQLADALEADGLSLAIVRNQVRREMLMRELQQRRVASEVNISEREVERYLQQQGAISNVRYRLAHILVALPRSPSPDQVSAAQQRAQELYAQLQGGADFAALAAAESDGGNALEGGDMGWRRAAEIPRVFADVVPSLGVGQVSEPVRSPGGFHLVKLIDREGGDQQAVVEEQRVRHILIETNPNRDAQEARALAEQTRQRIVSGEDFTSVAQQVSDDRGSALNGGMLGWVRPGQMVSAFEQAMNQLPVGQVSQPVRSRFGYHLIEVLERRQQDVTDEAQRNQIRQTLFQRKVNDEMEAWLQQIRAEAYVDNRLNPEI
;
A
#
# COMPACT_ATOMS: atom_id res chain seq x y z
N MET A 1 38.78 -69.90 36.36
CA MET A 1 39.30 -71.26 36.12
C MET A 1 39.07 -71.63 34.67
N ARG A 2 40.20 -72.00 33.99
CA ARG A 2 40.31 -72.96 32.85
C ARG A 2 39.47 -72.66 31.62
N ARG A 3 39.95 -72.62 30.45
CA ARG A 3 41.24 -72.93 29.68
C ARG A 3 40.80 -73.00 28.24
N ARG A 4 41.60 -72.43 27.39
CA ARG A 4 41.66 -72.62 25.89
C ARG A 4 41.95 -74.11 25.59
N PRO A 5 41.77 -74.58 24.34
CA PRO A 5 42.76 -74.36 23.28
C PRO A 5 42.18 -74.27 21.83
N PHE A 6 42.77 -73.56 20.93
CA PHE A 6 43.75 -73.85 19.87
C PHE A 6 43.36 -74.84 18.74
N ALA A 7 43.61 -74.33 17.57
CA ALA A 7 44.13 -74.95 16.29
C ALA A 7 42.99 -75.20 15.28
N SER A 8 43.18 -75.02 13.99
CA SER A 8 44.32 -74.82 13.09
C SER A 8 43.85 -74.43 11.69
N LEU A 9 44.52 -73.47 11.08
CA LEU A 9 45.09 -73.38 9.76
C LEU A 9 44.52 -74.32 8.65
N SER A 10 43.91 -73.70 7.60
CA SER A 10 44.08 -74.20 6.23
C SER A 10 43.93 -73.03 5.22
N LEU A 11 45.01 -72.79 4.54
CA LEU A 11 45.26 -71.91 3.43
C LEU A 11 44.56 -72.44 2.18
N ALA A 12 43.66 -71.67 1.56
CA ALA A 12 43.24 -71.90 0.18
C ALA A 12 43.18 -70.56 -0.57
N LEU A 13 44.12 -70.37 -1.39
CA LEU A 13 44.29 -69.31 -2.36
C LEU A 13 43.25 -69.49 -3.46
N VAL A 14 42.28 -68.58 -3.60
CA VAL A 14 41.42 -68.49 -4.78
C VAL A 14 41.50 -67.03 -5.33
N LEU A 15 42.13 -66.95 -6.48
CA LEU A 15 42.16 -65.79 -7.37
C LEU A 15 40.71 -65.49 -7.76
N ALA A 16 40.13 -64.36 -7.32
CA ALA A 16 38.90 -63.85 -7.84
C ALA A 16 39.11 -62.42 -8.42
N PHE A 17 38.88 -62.33 -9.67
CA PHE A 17 38.86 -61.14 -10.54
C PHE A 17 38.20 -59.99 -9.84
N THR A 18 38.91 -58.91 -9.62
CA THR A 18 38.35 -57.59 -9.30
C THR A 18 37.75 -56.99 -10.55
N THR A 19 36.46 -57.19 -10.77
CA THR A 19 35.68 -56.31 -11.64
C THR A 19 35.53 -54.96 -10.92
N LEU A 20 36.33 -53.96 -11.34
CA LEU A 20 36.05 -52.56 -11.08
C LEU A 20 34.67 -52.23 -11.68
N GLY A 21 33.66 -52.29 -10.85
CA GLY A 21 32.39 -51.64 -11.15
C GLY A 21 32.62 -50.13 -11.19
N PHE A 22 32.75 -49.57 -12.38
CA PHE A 22 32.58 -48.14 -12.62
C PHE A 22 31.12 -47.81 -12.20
N CYS A 23 30.92 -47.37 -10.98
CA CYS A 23 29.74 -46.59 -10.67
C CYS A 23 29.82 -45.31 -11.50
N ALA A 24 29.27 -45.36 -12.72
CA ALA A 24 28.81 -44.15 -13.39
C ALA A 24 27.82 -43.49 -12.45
N GLN A 25 28.29 -42.49 -11.72
CA GLN A 25 27.39 -41.50 -11.14
C GLN A 25 26.61 -40.96 -12.34
N ALA A 26 25.36 -41.38 -12.47
CA ALA A 26 24.41 -40.70 -13.31
C ALA A 26 24.39 -39.26 -12.77
N LEU A 27 25.03 -38.35 -13.51
CA LEU A 27 24.78 -36.95 -13.43
C LEU A 27 23.25 -36.89 -13.69
N ALA A 28 22.48 -36.72 -12.62
CA ALA A 28 21.07 -36.42 -12.76
C ALA A 28 21.04 -35.17 -13.64
N ASP A 29 20.64 -35.34 -14.90
CA ASP A 29 20.29 -34.23 -15.76
C ASP A 29 19.30 -33.40 -14.94
N GLN A 30 19.79 -32.25 -14.42
CA GLN A 30 18.87 -31.28 -13.87
C GLN A 30 17.98 -30.88 -15.06
N PRO A 31 16.67 -31.16 -15.02
CA PRO A 31 15.83 -30.80 -16.13
C PRO A 31 15.99 -29.31 -16.38
N LEU A 32 16.34 -28.98 -17.63
CA LEU A 32 16.44 -27.58 -18.05
C LEU A 32 15.13 -26.87 -17.66
N ASP A 33 15.25 -25.71 -17.04
CA ASP A 33 14.07 -24.96 -16.64
C ASP A 33 13.23 -24.62 -17.86
N ARG A 34 11.91 -24.80 -17.74
CA ARG A 34 10.98 -24.66 -18.88
C ARG A 34 10.37 -23.27 -18.89
N ILE A 35 10.28 -22.65 -20.06
CA ILE A 35 9.52 -21.42 -20.26
C ILE A 35 8.02 -21.74 -20.17
N VAL A 36 7.32 -21.07 -19.26
CA VAL A 36 5.86 -21.18 -19.07
C VAL A 36 5.09 -20.02 -19.69
N ALA A 37 5.74 -18.89 -19.90
CA ALA A 37 5.19 -17.81 -20.74
C ALA A 37 6.32 -16.98 -21.33
N VAL A 38 6.06 -16.37 -22.50
CA VAL A 38 6.87 -15.31 -23.08
C VAL A 38 6.06 -14.02 -23.04
N VAL A 39 6.65 -12.96 -22.51
CA VAL A 39 6.00 -11.65 -22.36
C VAL A 39 6.86 -10.62 -23.08
N ASN A 40 6.43 -10.19 -24.26
CA ASN A 40 7.24 -9.40 -25.19
C ASN A 40 8.61 -10.10 -25.45
N ASP A 41 9.71 -9.51 -24.96
CA ASP A 41 11.08 -10.03 -25.14
C ASP A 41 11.57 -10.89 -23.96
N ASP A 42 10.80 -11.03 -22.89
CA ASP A 42 11.19 -11.75 -21.67
C ASP A 42 10.45 -13.08 -21.51
N ALA A 43 11.08 -14.01 -20.81
CA ALA A 43 10.51 -15.32 -20.51
C ALA A 43 10.26 -15.47 -19.00
N ILE A 44 9.12 -16.06 -18.65
CA ILE A 44 8.83 -16.53 -17.29
C ILE A 44 9.14 -18.03 -17.23
N MET A 45 9.96 -18.41 -16.25
CA MET A 45 10.41 -19.77 -16.08
C MET A 45 9.49 -20.58 -15.18
N ALA A 46 9.43 -21.89 -15.38
CA ALA A 46 8.61 -22.79 -14.56
C ALA A 46 9.03 -22.77 -13.09
N SER A 47 10.33 -22.68 -12.82
CA SER A 47 10.87 -22.57 -11.45
C SER A 47 10.39 -21.29 -10.74
N GLU A 48 10.34 -20.17 -11.46
CA GLU A 48 9.84 -18.90 -10.92
C GLU A 48 8.36 -18.99 -10.59
N LEU A 49 7.56 -19.57 -11.50
CA LEU A 49 6.15 -19.81 -11.29
C LEU A 49 5.90 -20.70 -10.06
N GLU A 50 6.57 -21.83 -9.94
CA GLU A 50 6.40 -22.73 -8.80
C GLU A 50 6.77 -22.06 -7.47
N ASN A 51 7.82 -21.25 -7.42
CA ASN A 51 8.18 -20.47 -6.25
C ASN A 51 7.07 -19.47 -5.86
N ARG A 52 6.46 -18.78 -6.84
CA ARG A 52 5.33 -17.88 -6.61
C ARG A 52 4.06 -18.65 -6.18
N VAL A 53 3.83 -19.82 -6.74
CA VAL A 53 2.72 -20.70 -6.35
C VAL A 53 2.86 -21.16 -4.90
N ILE A 54 4.07 -21.54 -4.46
CA ILE A 54 4.33 -21.89 -3.05
C ILE A 54 4.01 -20.71 -2.13
N GLN A 55 4.44 -19.49 -2.49
CA GLN A 55 4.12 -18.27 -1.73
C GLN A 55 2.61 -18.01 -1.68
N ALA A 56 1.92 -18.10 -2.82
CA ALA A 56 0.48 -17.90 -2.91
C ALA A 56 -0.29 -18.91 -2.04
N ARG A 57 0.13 -20.19 -2.05
CA ARG A 57 -0.43 -21.23 -1.17
C ARG A 57 -0.29 -20.88 0.32
N GLY A 58 0.90 -20.41 0.71
CA GLY A 58 1.14 -19.96 2.09
C GLY A 58 0.22 -18.81 2.48
N GLN A 59 0.04 -17.83 1.59
CA GLN A 59 -0.85 -16.69 1.82
C GLN A 59 -2.32 -17.12 1.95
N LEU A 60 -2.81 -17.99 1.06
CA LEU A 60 -4.17 -18.52 1.14
C LEU A 60 -4.40 -19.30 2.44
N ALA A 61 -3.44 -20.17 2.81
CA ALA A 61 -3.51 -20.96 4.05
C ALA A 61 -3.53 -20.06 5.30
N ASN A 62 -2.66 -19.04 5.36
CA ASN A 62 -2.60 -18.09 6.48
C ASN A 62 -3.88 -17.26 6.62
N ARG A 63 -4.62 -17.04 5.53
CA ARG A 63 -5.92 -16.35 5.53
C ARG A 63 -7.11 -17.28 5.74
N GLY A 64 -6.88 -18.59 5.84
CA GLY A 64 -7.95 -19.58 5.96
C GLY A 64 -8.82 -19.71 4.71
N ILE A 65 -8.31 -19.32 3.54
CA ILE A 65 -9.02 -19.39 2.26
C ILE A 65 -8.86 -20.80 1.69
N ALA A 66 -9.96 -21.39 1.22
CA ALA A 66 -9.94 -22.69 0.59
C ALA A 66 -9.06 -22.70 -0.66
N MET A 67 -8.18 -23.69 -0.76
CA MET A 67 -7.22 -23.81 -1.85
C MET A 67 -7.96 -24.16 -3.15
N PRO A 68 -7.81 -23.39 -4.23
CA PRO A 68 -8.28 -23.80 -5.56
C PRO A 68 -7.49 -25.00 -6.08
N SER A 69 -7.91 -25.59 -7.19
CA SER A 69 -7.11 -26.62 -7.85
C SER A 69 -5.73 -26.07 -8.23
N MET A 70 -4.72 -26.96 -8.27
CA MET A 70 -3.34 -26.50 -8.55
C MET A 70 -3.20 -25.88 -9.94
N ASP A 71 -3.98 -26.33 -10.91
CA ASP A 71 -3.94 -25.77 -12.28
C ASP A 71 -4.54 -24.37 -12.31
N VAL A 72 -5.64 -24.13 -11.60
CA VAL A 72 -6.25 -22.80 -11.44
C VAL A 72 -5.26 -21.86 -10.70
N LEU A 73 -4.66 -22.34 -9.61
CA LEU A 73 -3.69 -21.53 -8.85
C LEU A 73 -2.48 -21.14 -9.71
N ARG A 74 -1.91 -22.11 -10.47
CA ARG A 74 -0.80 -21.83 -11.39
C ARG A 74 -1.19 -20.80 -12.45
N SER A 75 -2.38 -20.94 -13.03
CA SER A 75 -2.89 -20.01 -14.03
C SER A 75 -3.05 -18.60 -13.46
N GLN A 76 -3.65 -18.46 -12.29
CA GLN A 76 -3.83 -17.17 -11.60
C GLN A 76 -2.48 -16.52 -11.24
N VAL A 77 -1.55 -17.31 -10.71
CA VAL A 77 -0.22 -16.81 -10.36
C VAL A 77 0.55 -16.39 -11.61
N LEU A 78 0.47 -17.19 -12.70
CA LEU A 78 1.15 -16.86 -13.94
C LEU A 78 0.60 -15.57 -14.55
N GLU A 79 -0.70 -15.37 -14.57
CA GLU A 79 -1.31 -14.13 -15.10
C GLU A 79 -0.84 -12.91 -14.29
N ARG A 80 -0.77 -13.02 -12.97
CA ARG A 80 -0.20 -11.97 -12.12
C ARG A 80 1.27 -11.68 -12.46
N MET A 81 2.09 -12.73 -12.67
CA MET A 81 3.50 -12.58 -13.06
C MET A 81 3.64 -11.91 -14.44
N ILE A 82 2.75 -12.24 -15.38
CA ILE A 82 2.71 -11.60 -16.71
C ILE A 82 2.47 -10.10 -16.58
N ILE A 83 1.46 -9.70 -15.80
CA ILE A 83 1.14 -8.28 -15.57
C ILE A 83 2.30 -7.58 -14.86
N GLU A 84 2.93 -8.21 -13.85
CA GLU A 84 4.11 -7.66 -13.18
C GLU A 84 5.27 -7.46 -14.18
N GLN A 85 5.52 -8.44 -15.06
CA GLN A 85 6.61 -8.36 -16.05
C GLN A 85 6.38 -7.23 -17.06
N ILE A 86 5.15 -7.05 -17.54
CA ILE A 86 4.78 -5.94 -18.42
C ILE A 86 5.07 -4.60 -17.75
N GLN A 87 4.68 -4.44 -16.49
CA GLN A 87 4.92 -3.19 -15.74
C GLN A 87 6.43 -2.93 -15.55
N LEU A 88 7.22 -3.97 -15.26
CA LEU A 88 8.67 -3.82 -15.11
C LEU A 88 9.34 -3.40 -16.42
N GLN A 89 8.95 -3.98 -17.55
CA GLN A 89 9.43 -3.56 -18.88
C GLN A 89 9.07 -2.11 -19.18
N MET A 90 7.84 -1.69 -18.85
CA MET A 90 7.41 -0.30 -19.00
C MET A 90 8.19 0.65 -18.09
N ALA A 91 8.53 0.23 -16.87
CA ALA A 91 9.36 1.01 -15.95
C ALA A 91 10.78 1.18 -16.51
N GLU A 92 11.36 0.13 -17.08
CA GLU A 92 12.67 0.16 -17.74
C GLU A 92 12.65 1.09 -18.97
N GLN A 93 11.67 0.96 -19.85
CA GLN A 93 11.49 1.84 -21.01
C GLN A 93 11.31 3.32 -20.61
N ALA A 94 10.69 3.58 -19.46
CA ALA A 94 10.56 4.92 -18.89
C ALA A 94 11.81 5.39 -18.12
N ASN A 95 12.90 4.60 -18.11
CA ASN A 95 14.14 4.87 -17.38
C ASN A 95 13.89 5.13 -15.88
N LEU A 96 12.95 4.42 -15.27
CA LEU A 96 12.70 4.52 -13.85
C LEU A 96 13.80 3.77 -13.08
N SER A 97 14.29 4.37 -12.02
CA SER A 97 15.30 3.78 -11.14
C SER A 97 14.96 4.04 -9.68
N VAL A 98 15.34 3.11 -8.83
CA VAL A 98 15.18 3.23 -7.38
C VAL A 98 16.53 3.59 -6.78
N ASP A 99 16.57 4.69 -6.05
CA ASP A 99 17.75 5.12 -5.29
C ASP A 99 18.08 4.12 -4.18
N ASP A 100 19.36 3.77 -4.00
CA ASP A 100 19.79 2.79 -3.02
C ASP A 100 19.50 3.21 -1.57
N THR A 101 19.48 4.50 -1.28
CA THR A 101 19.12 5.01 0.07
C THR A 101 17.65 4.78 0.36
N GLN A 102 16.78 5.03 -0.62
CA GLN A 102 15.36 4.75 -0.52
C GLN A 102 15.08 3.25 -0.40
N LEU A 103 15.75 2.44 -1.22
CA LEU A 103 15.65 0.98 -1.16
C LEU A 103 16.08 0.42 0.20
N ASN A 104 17.22 0.88 0.73
CA ASN A 104 17.70 0.47 2.07
C ASN A 104 16.73 0.85 3.18
N ARG A 105 16.06 2.00 3.06
CA ARG A 105 15.02 2.42 4.00
C ARG A 105 13.78 1.53 3.90
N ALA A 106 13.36 1.21 2.69
CA ALA A 106 12.21 0.34 2.45
C ALA A 106 12.45 -1.08 2.99
N VAL A 107 13.65 -1.65 2.75
CA VAL A 107 14.02 -2.99 3.27
C VAL A 107 14.06 -3.00 4.81
N ARG A 108 14.58 -1.93 5.44
CA ARG A 108 14.48 -1.79 6.91
C ARG A 108 13.04 -1.73 7.39
N GLY A 109 12.17 -0.99 6.68
CA GLY A 109 10.73 -0.96 6.99
C GLY A 109 10.07 -2.33 6.93
N VAL A 110 10.51 -3.22 6.02
CA VAL A 110 10.04 -4.61 5.98
C VAL A 110 10.47 -5.37 7.24
N ALA A 111 11.72 -5.22 7.70
CA ALA A 111 12.18 -5.83 8.94
C ALA A 111 11.39 -5.32 10.16
N GLU A 112 11.24 -4.01 10.29
CA GLU A 112 10.51 -3.35 11.37
C GLU A 112 9.03 -3.77 11.42
N ALA A 113 8.37 -3.90 10.26
CA ALA A 113 6.99 -4.38 10.15
C ALA A 113 6.82 -5.84 10.66
N ASN A 114 7.89 -6.63 10.64
CA ASN A 114 7.93 -7.97 11.22
C ASN A 114 8.49 -8.01 12.66
N GLY A 115 8.69 -6.84 13.29
CA GLY A 115 9.24 -6.73 14.63
C GLY A 115 10.72 -7.13 14.74
N MET A 116 11.47 -7.07 13.64
CA MET A 116 12.86 -7.51 13.52
C MET A 116 13.80 -6.35 13.20
N THR A 117 15.07 -6.48 13.57
CA THR A 117 16.14 -5.68 12.95
C THR A 117 16.48 -6.22 11.57
N LEU A 118 17.20 -5.44 10.75
CA LEU A 118 17.66 -5.91 9.43
C LEU A 118 18.55 -7.16 9.52
N GLU A 119 19.36 -7.25 10.56
CA GLU A 119 20.25 -8.38 10.84
C GLU A 119 19.45 -9.64 11.20
N GLN A 120 18.45 -9.50 12.11
CA GLN A 120 17.53 -10.58 12.45
C GLN A 120 16.70 -11.06 11.25
N LEU A 121 16.31 -10.16 10.36
CA LEU A 121 15.63 -10.53 9.11
C LEU A 121 16.56 -11.33 8.20
N ALA A 122 17.84 -10.92 8.08
CA ALA A 122 18.83 -11.65 7.28
C ALA A 122 19.05 -13.07 7.82
N ASP A 123 19.26 -13.21 9.13
CA ASP A 123 19.44 -14.51 9.80
C ASP A 123 18.22 -15.43 9.63
N ALA A 124 17.01 -14.89 9.76
CA ALA A 124 15.78 -15.65 9.58
C ALA A 124 15.62 -16.13 8.13
N LEU A 125 15.94 -15.28 7.15
CA LEU A 125 15.92 -15.67 5.74
C LEU A 125 16.95 -16.75 5.41
N GLU A 126 18.18 -16.65 5.94
CA GLU A 126 19.22 -17.66 5.76
C GLU A 126 18.82 -19.02 6.35
N ALA A 127 18.15 -19.01 7.50
CA ALA A 127 17.63 -20.24 8.12
C ALA A 127 16.58 -20.93 7.22
N ASP A 128 15.82 -20.16 6.42
CA ASP A 128 14.85 -20.67 5.45
C ASP A 128 15.47 -20.92 4.06
N GLY A 129 16.79 -20.80 3.91
CA GLY A 129 17.52 -20.99 2.65
C GLY A 129 17.34 -19.85 1.64
N LEU A 130 16.89 -18.69 2.11
CA LEU A 130 16.72 -17.47 1.31
C LEU A 130 17.83 -16.46 1.62
N SER A 131 18.00 -15.46 0.75
CA SER A 131 18.96 -14.39 0.99
C SER A 131 18.26 -13.02 1.09
N LEU A 132 18.85 -12.12 1.85
CA LEU A 132 18.39 -10.73 1.91
C LEU A 132 18.38 -10.05 0.54
N ALA A 133 19.24 -10.50 -0.40
CA ALA A 133 19.28 -10.02 -1.77
C ALA A 133 17.97 -10.28 -2.53
N ILE A 134 17.32 -11.42 -2.29
CA ILE A 134 16.01 -11.77 -2.89
C ILE A 134 14.96 -10.77 -2.41
N VAL A 135 14.90 -10.51 -1.10
CA VAL A 135 13.97 -9.53 -0.52
C VAL A 135 14.25 -8.13 -1.07
N ARG A 136 15.53 -7.73 -1.14
CA ARG A 136 15.94 -6.44 -1.69
C ARG A 136 15.49 -6.28 -3.15
N ASN A 137 15.64 -7.30 -3.97
CA ASN A 137 15.19 -7.28 -5.36
C ASN A 137 13.66 -7.24 -5.47
N GLN A 138 12.96 -7.95 -4.61
CA GLN A 138 11.50 -7.89 -4.55
C GLN A 138 11.02 -6.48 -4.20
N VAL A 139 11.56 -5.88 -3.15
CA VAL A 139 11.24 -4.50 -2.75
C VAL A 139 11.55 -3.50 -3.87
N ARG A 140 12.68 -3.66 -4.57
CA ARG A 140 13.03 -2.82 -5.73
C ARG A 140 11.97 -2.91 -6.82
N ARG A 141 11.54 -4.11 -7.19
CA ARG A 141 10.48 -4.31 -8.20
C ARG A 141 9.15 -3.65 -7.78
N GLU A 142 8.75 -3.83 -6.53
CA GLU A 142 7.54 -3.19 -6.00
C GLU A 142 7.62 -1.66 -6.01
N MET A 143 8.79 -1.09 -5.70
CA MET A 143 9.02 0.35 -5.77
C MET A 143 8.95 0.86 -7.21
N LEU A 144 9.56 0.15 -8.18
CA LEU A 144 9.49 0.51 -9.60
C LEU A 144 8.05 0.47 -10.13
N MET A 145 7.31 -0.59 -9.82
CA MET A 145 5.90 -0.70 -10.22
C MET A 145 5.06 0.41 -9.61
N ARG A 146 5.24 0.71 -8.32
CA ARG A 146 4.53 1.81 -7.65
C ARG A 146 4.83 3.16 -8.27
N GLU A 147 6.10 3.45 -8.58
CA GLU A 147 6.50 4.69 -9.26
C GLU A 147 5.90 4.79 -10.67
N LEU A 148 5.89 3.69 -11.42
CA LEU A 148 5.25 3.62 -12.74
C LEU A 148 3.75 3.91 -12.63
N GLN A 149 3.06 3.23 -11.72
CA GLN A 149 1.63 3.42 -11.48
C GLN A 149 1.30 4.84 -11.05
N GLN A 150 2.12 5.43 -10.18
CA GLN A 150 1.98 6.82 -9.77
C GLN A 150 2.07 7.76 -10.97
N ARG A 151 3.06 7.57 -11.85
CA ARG A 151 3.27 8.42 -13.02
C ARG A 151 2.24 8.21 -14.13
N ARG A 152 1.79 6.97 -14.34
CA ARG A 152 0.91 6.63 -15.46
C ARG A 152 -0.56 6.76 -15.15
N VAL A 153 -0.94 6.67 -13.89
CA VAL A 153 -2.34 6.68 -13.47
C VAL A 153 -2.61 7.82 -12.49
N ALA A 154 -1.97 7.81 -11.33
CA ALA A 154 -2.36 8.73 -10.25
C ALA A 154 -2.08 10.20 -10.58
N SER A 155 -1.01 10.51 -11.34
CA SER A 155 -0.71 11.89 -11.74
C SER A 155 -1.67 12.47 -12.77
N GLU A 156 -2.35 11.62 -13.54
CA GLU A 156 -3.34 12.04 -14.56
C GLU A 156 -4.72 12.29 -13.95
N VAL A 157 -4.95 11.79 -12.73
CA VAL A 157 -6.23 11.93 -12.04
C VAL A 157 -6.35 13.32 -11.40
N ASN A 158 -7.38 14.04 -11.78
CA ASN A 158 -7.76 15.33 -11.19
C ASN A 158 -9.23 15.30 -10.75
N ILE A 159 -9.53 15.91 -9.60
CA ILE A 159 -10.89 16.03 -9.06
C ILE A 159 -11.29 17.50 -9.06
N SER A 160 -12.30 17.83 -9.85
CA SER A 160 -12.85 19.17 -9.94
C SER A 160 -13.82 19.47 -8.79
N GLU A 161 -13.99 20.76 -8.44
CA GLU A 161 -15.01 21.19 -7.47
C GLU A 161 -16.44 20.78 -7.89
N ARG A 162 -16.72 20.70 -9.19
CA ARG A 162 -18.02 20.23 -9.70
C ARG A 162 -18.29 18.77 -9.38
N GLU A 163 -17.26 17.94 -9.37
CA GLU A 163 -17.36 16.52 -8.99
C GLU A 163 -17.65 16.41 -7.50
N VAL A 164 -16.97 17.22 -6.67
CA VAL A 164 -17.20 17.27 -5.22
C VAL A 164 -18.63 17.73 -4.94
N GLU A 165 -19.10 18.83 -5.56
CA GLU A 165 -20.44 19.37 -5.35
C GLU A 165 -21.53 18.40 -5.81
N ARG A 166 -21.37 17.76 -6.97
CA ARG A 166 -22.29 16.73 -7.47
C ARG A 166 -22.40 15.56 -6.51
N TYR A 167 -21.27 15.15 -5.95
CA TYR A 167 -21.24 14.06 -4.98
C TYR A 167 -21.98 14.43 -3.69
N LEU A 168 -21.77 15.66 -3.18
CA LEU A 168 -22.51 16.19 -2.02
C LEU A 168 -24.02 16.20 -2.26
N GLN A 169 -24.46 16.65 -3.44
CA GLN A 169 -25.88 16.69 -3.79
C GLN A 169 -26.52 15.31 -3.93
N GLN A 170 -25.76 14.31 -4.40
CA GLN A 170 -26.26 12.95 -4.62
C GLN A 170 -26.34 12.11 -3.35
N GLN A 171 -25.42 12.32 -2.40
CA GLN A 171 -25.27 11.43 -1.25
C GLN A 171 -25.91 11.95 0.05
N GLY A 172 -26.39 13.21 0.07
CA GLY A 172 -26.80 13.83 1.34
C GLY A 172 -25.62 14.00 2.31
N ALA A 173 -25.90 14.19 3.58
CA ALA A 173 -24.84 14.29 4.59
C ALA A 173 -23.96 13.02 4.56
N ILE A 174 -22.63 13.20 4.36
CA ILE A 174 -21.71 12.06 4.29
C ILE A 174 -21.71 11.36 5.65
N SER A 175 -22.25 10.18 5.66
CA SER A 175 -22.05 9.31 6.82
C SER A 175 -20.59 8.84 6.85
N ASN A 176 -19.91 8.96 7.99
CA ASN A 176 -18.58 8.38 8.23
C ASN A 176 -18.63 6.84 8.26
N VAL A 177 -19.55 6.24 7.50
CA VAL A 177 -19.69 4.80 7.39
C VAL A 177 -18.54 4.24 6.56
N ARG A 178 -17.88 3.23 7.10
CA ARG A 178 -16.90 2.41 6.43
C ARG A 178 -17.51 1.04 6.15
N TYR A 179 -17.18 0.51 4.99
CA TYR A 179 -17.63 -0.80 4.53
C TYR A 179 -16.41 -1.69 4.29
N ARG A 180 -16.41 -2.87 4.84
CA ARG A 180 -15.45 -3.90 4.47
C ARG A 180 -16.04 -4.74 3.37
N LEU A 181 -15.35 -4.77 2.22
CA LEU A 181 -15.89 -5.35 0.99
C LEU A 181 -14.99 -6.48 0.49
N ALA A 182 -15.61 -7.45 -0.19
CA ALA A 182 -14.91 -8.37 -1.07
C ALA A 182 -15.55 -8.35 -2.47
N HIS A 183 -14.77 -8.65 -3.50
CA HIS A 183 -15.13 -8.47 -4.89
C HIS A 183 -14.70 -9.66 -5.75
N ILE A 184 -15.58 -10.09 -6.66
CA ILE A 184 -15.28 -11.02 -7.76
C ILE A 184 -15.52 -10.29 -9.07
N LEU A 185 -14.59 -10.36 -10.01
CA LEU A 185 -14.69 -9.84 -11.36
C LEU A 185 -14.73 -11.01 -12.35
N VAL A 186 -15.71 -11.00 -13.25
CA VAL A 186 -15.71 -11.77 -14.49
C VAL A 186 -15.40 -10.79 -15.62
N ALA A 187 -14.14 -10.77 -16.06
CA ALA A 187 -13.63 -9.75 -16.97
C ALA A 187 -14.19 -9.89 -18.39
N LEU A 188 -14.28 -8.76 -19.08
CA LEU A 188 -14.56 -8.68 -20.51
C LEU A 188 -13.37 -8.07 -21.24
N PRO A 189 -13.04 -8.53 -22.45
CA PRO A 189 -12.04 -7.88 -23.28
C PRO A 189 -12.50 -6.47 -23.69
N ARG A 190 -11.55 -5.62 -24.12
CA ARG A 190 -11.80 -4.19 -24.44
C ARG A 190 -12.86 -3.96 -25.49
N SER A 191 -13.05 -4.92 -26.42
CA SER A 191 -14.06 -4.89 -27.47
C SER A 191 -14.76 -6.25 -27.54
N PRO A 192 -15.62 -6.57 -26.54
CA PRO A 192 -16.22 -7.89 -26.46
C PRO A 192 -17.27 -8.09 -27.54
N SER A 193 -17.33 -9.30 -28.12
CA SER A 193 -18.43 -9.70 -28.96
C SER A 193 -19.72 -9.89 -28.13
N PRO A 194 -20.91 -9.85 -28.74
CA PRO A 194 -22.17 -10.14 -28.04
C PRO A 194 -22.16 -11.50 -27.33
N ASP A 195 -21.54 -12.51 -27.93
CA ASP A 195 -21.44 -13.86 -27.35
C ASP A 195 -20.54 -13.87 -26.11
N GLN A 196 -19.41 -13.15 -26.13
CA GLN A 196 -18.54 -13.01 -24.99
C GLN A 196 -19.22 -12.28 -23.82
N VAL A 197 -20.00 -11.24 -24.11
CA VAL A 197 -20.79 -10.55 -23.09
C VAL A 197 -21.82 -11.48 -22.47
N SER A 198 -22.53 -12.27 -23.30
CA SER A 198 -23.54 -13.23 -22.83
C SER A 198 -22.92 -14.34 -21.99
N ALA A 199 -21.78 -14.89 -22.41
CA ALA A 199 -21.05 -15.90 -21.65
C ALA A 199 -20.56 -15.38 -20.28
N ALA A 200 -19.98 -14.19 -20.23
CA ALA A 200 -19.52 -13.56 -18.98
C ALA A 200 -20.70 -13.24 -18.04
N GLN A 201 -21.82 -12.78 -18.58
CA GLN A 201 -23.04 -12.56 -17.80
C GLN A 201 -23.57 -13.87 -17.20
N GLN A 202 -23.65 -14.92 -18.01
CA GLN A 202 -24.07 -16.23 -17.53
C GLN A 202 -23.13 -16.75 -16.44
N ARG A 203 -21.82 -16.62 -16.62
CA ARG A 203 -20.83 -17.01 -15.62
C ARG A 203 -21.01 -16.25 -14.31
N ALA A 204 -21.20 -14.93 -14.36
CA ALA A 204 -21.44 -14.12 -13.18
C ALA A 204 -22.74 -14.51 -12.44
N GLN A 205 -23.81 -14.88 -13.19
CA GLN A 205 -25.04 -15.39 -12.61
C GLN A 205 -24.87 -16.76 -11.96
N GLU A 206 -24.09 -17.65 -12.54
CA GLU A 206 -23.77 -18.96 -11.97
C GLU A 206 -23.00 -18.81 -10.65
N LEU A 207 -22.00 -17.90 -10.60
CA LEU A 207 -21.26 -17.58 -9.37
C LEU A 207 -22.20 -16.99 -8.31
N TYR A 208 -23.07 -16.06 -8.68
CA TYR A 208 -24.07 -15.51 -7.79
C TYR A 208 -24.99 -16.58 -7.21
N ALA A 209 -25.48 -17.49 -8.03
CA ALA A 209 -26.33 -18.60 -7.58
C ALA A 209 -25.58 -19.52 -6.59
N GLN A 210 -24.31 -19.84 -6.82
CA GLN A 210 -23.49 -20.61 -5.89
C GLN A 210 -23.32 -19.88 -4.56
N LEU A 211 -23.09 -18.56 -4.57
CA LEU A 211 -22.97 -17.74 -3.36
C LEU A 211 -24.28 -17.67 -2.58
N GLN A 212 -25.41 -17.58 -3.26
CA GLN A 212 -26.74 -17.66 -2.63
C GLN A 212 -27.00 -19.06 -2.04
N GLY A 213 -26.41 -20.10 -2.62
CA GLY A 213 -26.44 -21.47 -2.11
C GLY A 213 -25.49 -21.73 -0.93
N GLY A 214 -24.76 -20.69 -0.48
CA GLY A 214 -23.88 -20.78 0.69
C GLY A 214 -22.42 -21.13 0.37
N ALA A 215 -22.00 -21.06 -0.89
CA ALA A 215 -20.60 -21.23 -1.26
C ALA A 215 -19.71 -20.13 -0.60
N ASP A 216 -18.48 -20.49 -0.26
CA ASP A 216 -17.53 -19.56 0.32
C ASP A 216 -17.07 -18.51 -0.72
N PHE A 217 -17.28 -17.24 -0.40
CA PHE A 217 -16.95 -16.12 -1.30
C PHE A 217 -15.45 -16.04 -1.60
N ALA A 218 -14.62 -16.23 -0.58
CA ALA A 218 -13.17 -16.10 -0.73
C ALA A 218 -12.60 -17.24 -1.58
N ALA A 219 -13.13 -18.45 -1.41
CA ALA A 219 -12.76 -19.60 -2.24
C ALA A 219 -13.16 -19.40 -3.71
N LEU A 220 -14.38 -18.89 -3.96
CA LEU A 220 -14.83 -18.59 -5.32
C LEU A 220 -14.03 -17.43 -5.92
N ALA A 221 -13.71 -16.41 -5.16
CA ALA A 221 -12.85 -15.32 -5.62
C ALA A 221 -11.46 -15.83 -6.03
N ALA A 222 -10.85 -16.68 -5.19
CA ALA A 222 -9.54 -17.25 -5.49
C ALA A 222 -9.52 -18.21 -6.70
N ALA A 223 -10.66 -18.82 -7.02
CA ALA A 223 -10.79 -19.77 -8.13
C ALA A 223 -11.22 -19.11 -9.45
N GLU A 224 -12.12 -18.12 -9.39
CA GLU A 224 -12.93 -17.69 -10.53
C GLU A 224 -12.83 -16.18 -10.83
N SER A 225 -12.17 -15.41 -9.97
CA SER A 225 -12.09 -13.97 -10.17
C SER A 225 -10.90 -13.56 -11.03
N ASP A 226 -11.17 -12.73 -12.03
CA ASP A 226 -10.13 -12.04 -12.82
C ASP A 226 -9.64 -10.76 -12.14
N GLY A 227 -10.14 -10.42 -10.95
CA GLY A 227 -9.75 -9.23 -10.19
C GLY A 227 -8.40 -9.38 -9.52
N GLY A 228 -7.68 -8.26 -9.38
CA GLY A 228 -6.34 -8.24 -8.78
C GLY A 228 -6.24 -8.82 -7.35
N ASN A 229 -7.36 -8.84 -6.62
CA ASN A 229 -7.43 -9.38 -5.25
C ASN A 229 -7.98 -10.83 -5.20
N ALA A 230 -8.01 -11.54 -6.33
CA ALA A 230 -8.54 -12.91 -6.40
C ALA A 230 -7.87 -13.82 -5.38
N LEU A 231 -6.55 -13.86 -5.34
CA LEU A 231 -5.75 -14.69 -4.42
C LEU A 231 -5.82 -14.22 -2.95
N GLU A 232 -6.34 -13.04 -2.69
CA GLU A 232 -6.68 -12.52 -1.38
C GLU A 232 -8.15 -12.80 -0.98
N GLY A 233 -8.83 -13.70 -1.72
CA GLY A 233 -10.25 -14.00 -1.51
C GLY A 233 -11.18 -12.86 -1.93
N GLY A 234 -10.71 -11.97 -2.79
CA GLY A 234 -11.41 -10.79 -3.23
C GLY A 234 -11.43 -9.65 -2.20
N ASP A 235 -10.76 -9.76 -1.04
CA ASP A 235 -10.81 -8.75 0.03
C ASP A 235 -10.26 -7.40 -0.46
N MET A 236 -11.13 -6.39 -0.42
CA MET A 236 -10.80 -5.00 -0.76
C MET A 236 -10.43 -4.18 0.49
N GLY A 237 -10.56 -4.76 1.69
CA GLY A 237 -10.39 -4.07 2.96
C GLY A 237 -11.50 -3.08 3.29
N TRP A 238 -11.26 -2.24 4.30
CA TRP A 238 -12.17 -1.19 4.70
C TRP A 238 -12.16 -0.03 3.70
N ARG A 239 -13.34 0.36 3.24
CA ARG A 239 -13.59 1.50 2.34
C ARG A 239 -14.61 2.44 2.95
N ARG A 240 -14.37 3.73 2.89
CA ARG A 240 -15.43 4.71 3.16
C ARG A 240 -16.45 4.68 2.03
N ALA A 241 -17.68 5.07 2.29
CA ALA A 241 -18.76 5.10 1.29
C ALA A 241 -18.30 5.68 -0.04
N ALA A 242 -17.50 6.71 0.04
CA ALA A 242 -16.98 7.44 -1.08
C ALA A 242 -15.72 6.81 -1.74
N GLU A 243 -15.03 5.85 -1.12
CA GLU A 243 -13.91 5.08 -1.69
C GLU A 243 -14.38 3.82 -2.42
N ILE A 244 -15.68 3.55 -2.37
CA ILE A 244 -16.27 2.42 -3.07
C ILE A 244 -16.20 2.68 -4.57
N PRO A 245 -15.67 1.74 -5.38
CA PRO A 245 -15.68 1.85 -6.83
C PRO A 245 -17.06 2.24 -7.36
N ARG A 246 -17.09 3.06 -8.39
CA ARG A 246 -18.34 3.63 -8.94
C ARG A 246 -19.37 2.58 -9.30
N VAL A 247 -18.91 1.43 -9.79
CA VAL A 247 -19.72 0.29 -10.15
C VAL A 247 -20.54 -0.29 -8.99
N PHE A 248 -20.06 -0.10 -7.74
CA PHE A 248 -20.74 -0.59 -6.53
C PHE A 248 -21.36 0.53 -5.67
N ALA A 249 -21.11 1.79 -5.98
CA ALA A 249 -21.46 2.93 -5.12
C ALA A 249 -22.93 2.98 -4.74
N ASP A 250 -23.81 2.60 -5.67
CA ASP A 250 -25.26 2.60 -5.46
C ASP A 250 -25.77 1.30 -4.84
N VAL A 251 -24.99 0.22 -4.94
CA VAL A 251 -25.40 -1.12 -4.51
C VAL A 251 -24.96 -1.40 -3.08
N VAL A 252 -23.70 -1.10 -2.71
CA VAL A 252 -23.14 -1.41 -1.39
C VAL A 252 -23.92 -0.83 -0.21
N PRO A 253 -24.43 0.43 -0.25
CA PRO A 253 -25.19 0.97 0.85
C PRO A 253 -26.50 0.22 1.16
N SER A 254 -27.07 -0.46 0.16
CA SER A 254 -28.31 -1.24 0.29
C SER A 254 -28.08 -2.69 0.76
N LEU A 255 -26.83 -3.17 0.77
CA LEU A 255 -26.51 -4.52 1.19
C LEU A 255 -26.54 -4.66 2.72
N GLY A 256 -27.08 -5.77 3.19
CA GLY A 256 -26.88 -6.24 4.56
C GLY A 256 -25.50 -6.86 4.76
N VAL A 257 -24.99 -6.83 6.00
CA VAL A 257 -23.73 -7.51 6.34
C VAL A 257 -23.82 -9.02 6.00
N GLY A 258 -22.84 -9.53 5.29
CA GLY A 258 -22.81 -10.90 4.76
C GLY A 258 -23.48 -11.06 3.40
N GLN A 259 -24.25 -10.10 2.93
CA GLN A 259 -24.97 -10.17 1.66
C GLN A 259 -24.05 -9.92 0.47
N VAL A 260 -24.36 -10.59 -0.66
CA VAL A 260 -23.70 -10.44 -1.97
C VAL A 260 -24.66 -9.74 -2.93
N SER A 261 -24.13 -8.80 -3.73
CA SER A 261 -24.91 -8.12 -4.78
C SER A 261 -25.28 -9.07 -5.93
N GLU A 262 -26.32 -8.73 -6.65
CA GLU A 262 -26.49 -9.26 -8.01
C GLU A 262 -25.30 -8.85 -8.89
N PRO A 263 -25.05 -9.55 -10.03
CA PRO A 263 -24.00 -9.16 -10.96
C PRO A 263 -24.17 -7.74 -11.49
N VAL A 264 -23.21 -6.86 -11.22
CA VAL A 264 -23.20 -5.46 -11.66
C VAL A 264 -22.30 -5.33 -12.88
N ARG A 265 -22.82 -4.77 -13.98
CA ARG A 265 -22.06 -4.61 -15.22
C ARG A 265 -21.23 -3.33 -15.24
N SER A 266 -19.99 -3.44 -15.71
CA SER A 266 -19.13 -2.31 -16.08
C SER A 266 -18.54 -2.51 -17.50
N PRO A 267 -17.79 -1.54 -18.03
CA PRO A 267 -16.99 -1.75 -19.23
C PRO A 267 -15.96 -2.87 -19.09
N GLY A 268 -15.42 -3.09 -17.88
CA GLY A 268 -14.41 -4.10 -17.60
C GLY A 268 -14.96 -5.52 -17.39
N GLY A 269 -16.27 -5.68 -17.19
CA GLY A 269 -16.86 -6.99 -16.96
C GLY A 269 -18.10 -6.98 -16.07
N PHE A 270 -18.36 -8.10 -15.45
CA PHE A 270 -19.42 -8.29 -14.46
C PHE A 270 -18.81 -8.46 -13.07
N HIS A 271 -19.38 -7.79 -12.10
CA HIS A 271 -18.86 -7.69 -10.74
C HIS A 271 -19.86 -8.23 -9.73
N LEU A 272 -19.38 -9.01 -8.78
CA LEU A 272 -20.11 -9.40 -7.58
C LEU A 272 -19.41 -8.77 -6.37
N VAL A 273 -20.13 -8.06 -5.54
CA VAL A 273 -19.58 -7.46 -4.31
C VAL A 273 -20.27 -8.00 -3.08
N LYS A 274 -19.48 -8.38 -2.08
CA LYS A 274 -19.97 -8.83 -0.77
C LYS A 274 -19.68 -7.75 0.27
N LEU A 275 -20.70 -7.38 1.06
CA LEU A 275 -20.50 -6.59 2.27
C LEU A 275 -20.09 -7.53 3.40
N ILE A 276 -18.81 -7.47 3.81
CA ILE A 276 -18.29 -8.27 4.91
C ILE A 276 -18.70 -7.68 6.25
N ASP A 277 -18.54 -6.35 6.40
CA ASP A 277 -18.83 -5.64 7.64
C ASP A 277 -19.07 -4.14 7.38
N ARG A 278 -19.67 -3.45 8.35
CA ARG A 278 -19.97 -2.02 8.27
C ARG A 278 -19.77 -1.36 9.63
N GLU A 279 -19.05 -0.25 9.67
CA GLU A 279 -18.82 0.54 10.89
C GLU A 279 -19.01 2.04 10.65
N GLY A 280 -19.28 2.80 11.71
CA GLY A 280 -19.35 4.26 11.71
C GLY A 280 -20.78 4.83 11.58
N GLY A 281 -20.86 6.13 11.67
CA GLY A 281 -22.08 6.96 11.60
C GLY A 281 -21.73 8.45 11.63
N ASP A 282 -22.72 9.34 11.67
CA ASP A 282 -22.54 10.79 11.61
C ASP A 282 -21.72 11.32 12.80
N GLN A 283 -20.54 11.89 12.51
CA GLN A 283 -19.73 12.64 13.47
C GLN A 283 -19.48 14.05 12.92
N GLN A 284 -19.71 15.07 13.77
CA GLN A 284 -19.27 16.42 13.47
C GLN A 284 -17.75 16.51 13.52
N ALA A 285 -17.15 17.11 12.51
CA ALA A 285 -15.74 17.44 12.49
C ALA A 285 -15.54 18.81 13.14
N VAL A 286 -15.01 18.81 14.36
CA VAL A 286 -14.68 20.02 15.09
C VAL A 286 -13.17 20.08 15.26
N VAL A 287 -12.55 21.19 14.90
CA VAL A 287 -11.13 21.45 15.15
C VAL A 287 -10.99 22.58 16.16
N GLU A 288 -10.00 22.48 17.04
CA GLU A 288 -9.62 23.58 17.88
C GLU A 288 -8.71 24.52 17.06
N GLU A 289 -9.16 25.76 16.85
CA GLU A 289 -8.35 26.83 16.29
C GLU A 289 -7.82 27.72 17.40
N GLN A 290 -6.58 28.16 17.24
CA GLN A 290 -5.93 29.03 18.20
C GLN A 290 -5.54 30.34 17.51
N ARG A 291 -5.94 31.49 18.11
CA ARG A 291 -5.50 32.79 17.66
C ARG A 291 -4.16 33.11 18.28
N VAL A 292 -3.15 33.21 17.44
CA VAL A 292 -1.74 33.20 17.87
C VAL A 292 -1.02 34.43 17.35
N ARG A 293 -0.10 34.94 18.16
CA ARG A 293 0.94 35.87 17.73
C ARG A 293 2.31 35.36 18.14
N HIS A 294 3.35 35.74 17.40
CA HIS A 294 4.72 35.33 17.70
C HIS A 294 5.75 36.39 17.41
N ILE A 295 6.95 36.21 17.98
CA ILE A 295 8.16 36.93 17.62
C ILE A 295 9.18 35.88 17.20
N LEU A 296 9.78 36.04 16.03
CA LEU A 296 10.86 35.18 15.54
C LEU A 296 12.19 35.91 15.70
N ILE A 297 13.15 35.22 16.32
CA ILE A 297 14.57 35.63 16.35
C ILE A 297 15.31 34.59 15.50
N GLU A 298 15.67 34.97 14.26
CA GLU A 298 16.35 34.07 13.32
C GLU A 298 17.79 33.79 13.75
N THR A 299 18.26 32.57 13.44
CA THR A 299 19.68 32.24 13.42
C THR A 299 20.23 32.46 12.03
N ASN A 300 21.31 33.22 11.91
CA ASN A 300 21.95 33.58 10.63
C ASN A 300 23.47 33.67 10.81
N PRO A 301 24.28 33.91 9.76
CA PRO A 301 25.73 34.00 9.86
C PRO A 301 26.26 35.07 10.84
N ASN A 302 25.45 36.10 11.16
CA ASN A 302 25.79 37.18 12.06
C ASN A 302 25.18 37.01 13.46
N ARG A 303 24.33 36.02 13.67
CA ARG A 303 23.67 35.71 14.93
C ARG A 303 23.60 34.22 15.12
N ASP A 304 24.45 33.67 15.94
CA ASP A 304 24.44 32.23 16.23
C ASP A 304 23.24 31.80 17.08
N ALA A 305 23.11 30.49 17.32
CA ALA A 305 21.98 29.94 18.06
C ALA A 305 21.98 30.35 19.54
N GLN A 306 23.14 30.63 20.13
CA GLN A 306 23.27 31.08 21.53
C GLN A 306 22.86 32.54 21.65
N GLU A 307 23.32 33.40 20.77
CA GLU A 307 22.94 34.80 20.68
C GLU A 307 21.45 34.98 20.38
N ALA A 308 20.90 34.20 19.41
CA ALA A 308 19.48 34.23 19.11
C ALA A 308 18.63 33.82 20.33
N ARG A 309 19.04 32.77 21.05
CA ARG A 309 18.36 32.35 22.28
C ARG A 309 18.43 33.42 23.38
N ALA A 310 19.59 34.02 23.58
CA ALA A 310 19.76 35.05 24.58
C ALA A 310 18.89 36.28 24.28
N LEU A 311 18.84 36.71 23.03
CA LEU A 311 17.97 37.80 22.56
C LEU A 311 16.49 37.46 22.74
N ALA A 312 16.07 36.22 22.40
CA ALA A 312 14.71 35.78 22.63
C ALA A 312 14.32 35.78 24.11
N GLU A 313 15.22 35.33 24.99
CA GLU A 313 14.99 35.39 26.45
C GLU A 313 14.89 36.82 26.95
N GLN A 314 15.80 37.71 26.51
CA GLN A 314 15.74 39.15 26.85
C GLN A 314 14.42 39.78 26.35
N THR A 315 14.02 39.48 25.14
CA THR A 315 12.75 39.91 24.52
C THR A 315 11.54 39.43 25.33
N ARG A 316 11.59 38.18 25.75
CA ARG A 316 10.54 37.62 26.63
C ARG A 316 10.46 38.37 27.96
N GLN A 317 11.59 38.67 28.60
CA GLN A 317 11.61 39.41 29.87
C GLN A 317 10.98 40.80 29.72
N ARG A 318 11.23 41.51 28.63
CA ARG A 318 10.59 42.80 28.33
C ARG A 318 9.07 42.67 28.35
N ILE A 319 8.54 41.66 27.63
CA ILE A 319 7.10 41.44 27.52
C ILE A 319 6.51 41.05 28.89
N VAL A 320 7.12 40.10 29.59
CA VAL A 320 6.66 39.67 30.94
C VAL A 320 6.72 40.79 31.96
N SER A 321 7.65 41.76 31.79
CA SER A 321 7.73 42.94 32.62
C SER A 321 6.68 44.03 32.27
N GLY A 322 5.84 43.80 31.29
CA GLY A 322 4.71 44.67 30.94
C GLY A 322 4.87 45.49 29.66
N GLU A 323 5.94 45.31 28.90
CA GLU A 323 6.05 45.94 27.58
C GLU A 323 5.07 45.30 26.60
N ASP A 324 4.43 46.12 25.75
CA ASP A 324 3.42 45.64 24.81
C ASP A 324 4.03 44.69 23.76
N PHE A 325 3.48 43.49 23.64
CA PHE A 325 3.95 42.46 22.72
C PHE A 325 3.99 42.95 21.28
N THR A 326 2.99 43.73 20.84
CA THR A 326 2.89 44.29 19.49
C THR A 326 4.06 45.19 19.16
N SER A 327 4.33 46.10 20.09
CA SER A 327 5.44 47.07 19.98
C SER A 327 6.80 46.34 19.94
N VAL A 328 6.98 45.33 20.81
CA VAL A 328 8.18 44.51 20.82
C VAL A 328 8.35 43.71 19.54
N ALA A 329 7.26 43.09 19.02
CA ALA A 329 7.28 42.35 17.76
C ALA A 329 7.71 43.22 16.60
N GLN A 330 7.18 44.44 16.51
CA GLN A 330 7.52 45.38 15.45
C GLN A 330 9.00 45.82 15.50
N GLN A 331 9.60 45.83 16.68
CA GLN A 331 10.99 46.27 16.88
C GLN A 331 12.00 45.15 16.62
N VAL A 332 11.70 43.91 17.01
CA VAL A 332 12.72 42.86 17.13
C VAL A 332 12.42 41.60 16.33
N SER A 333 11.20 41.41 15.83
CA SER A 333 10.86 40.16 15.10
C SER A 333 11.50 40.17 13.72
N ASP A 334 12.21 39.08 13.41
CA ASP A 334 12.79 38.84 12.10
C ASP A 334 11.72 38.28 11.09
N ASP A 335 10.55 37.84 11.57
CA ASP A 335 9.42 37.50 10.71
C ASP A 335 8.73 38.76 10.19
N ARG A 336 9.22 39.27 9.07
CA ARG A 336 8.69 40.48 8.43
C ARG A 336 7.24 40.39 8.01
N GLY A 337 6.73 39.17 7.79
CA GLY A 337 5.33 38.92 7.38
C GLY A 337 4.34 39.27 8.48
N SER A 338 4.67 38.97 9.73
CA SER A 338 3.80 39.21 10.87
C SER A 338 4.26 40.40 11.75
N ALA A 339 5.54 40.76 11.76
CA ALA A 339 6.11 41.77 12.65
C ALA A 339 5.35 43.10 12.63
N LEU A 340 5.09 43.67 11.45
CA LEU A 340 4.35 44.92 11.28
C LEU A 340 2.93 44.87 11.84
N ASN A 341 2.37 43.66 11.92
CA ASN A 341 1.04 43.39 12.45
C ASN A 341 1.09 42.89 13.91
N GLY A 342 2.18 43.27 14.64
CA GLY A 342 2.37 42.87 16.04
C GLY A 342 2.61 41.38 16.27
N GLY A 343 3.17 40.68 15.25
CA GLY A 343 3.45 39.26 15.28
C GLY A 343 2.22 38.39 15.04
N MET A 344 1.08 38.95 14.65
CA MET A 344 -0.18 38.20 14.48
C MET A 344 -0.12 37.21 13.32
N LEU A 345 -0.39 35.94 13.64
CA LEU A 345 -0.56 34.83 12.67
C LEU A 345 -2.04 34.56 12.35
N GLY A 346 -2.95 35.16 13.14
CA GLY A 346 -4.37 34.89 13.01
C GLY A 346 -4.82 33.58 13.67
N TRP A 347 -5.86 32.98 13.14
CA TRP A 347 -6.36 31.67 13.57
C TRP A 347 -5.55 30.56 12.92
N VAL A 348 -4.92 29.76 13.76
CA VAL A 348 -4.05 28.65 13.39
C VAL A 348 -4.75 27.33 13.66
N ARG A 349 -4.76 26.43 12.66
CA ARG A 349 -5.29 25.07 12.74
C ARG A 349 -4.18 24.05 13.00
N PRO A 350 -4.51 22.87 13.56
CA PRO A 350 -3.57 21.77 13.68
C PRO A 350 -2.88 21.43 12.33
N GLY A 351 -1.57 21.22 12.37
CA GLY A 351 -0.76 20.89 11.18
C GLY A 351 -0.29 22.07 10.34
N GLN A 352 -0.66 23.32 10.66
CA GLN A 352 -0.23 24.49 9.92
C GLN A 352 1.15 25.02 10.34
N MET A 353 1.60 24.67 11.54
CA MET A 353 2.88 25.14 12.09
C MET A 353 3.91 24.02 12.13
N VAL A 354 5.20 24.40 12.20
CA VAL A 354 6.27 23.42 12.43
C VAL A 354 6.08 22.76 13.80
N SER A 355 6.42 21.46 13.89
CA SER A 355 6.09 20.62 15.07
C SER A 355 6.48 21.23 16.42
N ALA A 356 7.67 21.82 16.52
CA ALA A 356 8.14 22.42 17.78
C ALA A 356 7.27 23.63 18.19
N PHE A 357 6.86 24.46 17.22
CA PHE A 357 5.98 25.60 17.46
C PHE A 357 4.60 25.11 17.88
N GLU A 358 4.03 24.16 17.16
CA GLU A 358 2.69 23.61 17.43
C GLU A 358 2.61 22.91 18.79
N GLN A 359 3.62 22.14 19.17
CA GLN A 359 3.69 21.51 20.49
C GLN A 359 3.71 22.55 21.62
N ALA A 360 4.52 23.60 21.47
CA ALA A 360 4.57 24.67 22.45
C ALA A 360 3.25 25.44 22.53
N MET A 361 2.68 25.81 21.39
CA MET A 361 1.39 26.49 21.28
C MET A 361 0.26 25.70 21.97
N ASN A 362 0.19 24.39 21.74
CA ASN A 362 -0.85 23.54 22.32
C ASN A 362 -0.78 23.41 23.85
N GLN A 363 0.43 23.53 24.42
CA GLN A 363 0.64 23.43 25.87
C GLN A 363 0.53 24.78 26.59
N LEU A 364 0.59 25.90 25.86
CA LEU A 364 0.68 27.22 26.41
C LEU A 364 -0.70 27.70 26.91
N PRO A 365 -0.84 28.18 28.18
CA PRO A 365 -2.06 28.84 28.62
C PRO A 365 -2.37 30.10 27.79
N VAL A 366 -3.65 30.41 27.60
CA VAL A 366 -4.07 31.64 26.91
C VAL A 366 -3.57 32.87 27.67
N GLY A 367 -3.05 33.83 26.93
CA GLY A 367 -2.49 35.08 27.45
C GLY A 367 -1.07 34.96 28.04
N GLN A 368 -0.41 33.82 27.95
CA GLN A 368 0.97 33.65 28.38
C GLN A 368 1.93 33.59 27.20
N VAL A 369 3.13 34.17 27.40
CA VAL A 369 4.22 34.12 26.44
C VAL A 369 5.11 32.90 26.73
N SER A 370 5.37 32.10 25.70
CA SER A 370 6.19 30.89 25.80
C SER A 370 7.64 31.20 26.24
N GLN A 371 8.33 30.16 26.72
CA GLN A 371 9.78 30.15 26.67
C GLN A 371 10.27 30.20 25.23
N PRO A 372 11.53 30.59 24.93
CA PRO A 372 12.06 30.53 23.58
C PRO A 372 11.97 29.12 22.97
N VAL A 373 11.17 28.94 21.94
CA VAL A 373 10.92 27.67 21.25
C VAL A 373 11.82 27.57 20.03
N ARG A 374 12.69 26.58 19.97
CA ARG A 374 13.63 26.39 18.87
C ARG A 374 12.93 25.70 17.67
N SER A 375 13.11 26.26 16.50
CA SER A 375 12.74 25.66 15.22
C SER A 375 13.90 25.70 14.21
N ARG A 376 13.66 25.25 13.00
CA ARG A 376 14.62 25.40 11.87
C ARG A 376 14.86 26.86 11.46
N PHE A 377 13.98 27.78 11.84
CA PHE A 377 14.07 29.19 11.49
C PHE A 377 14.81 30.03 12.57
N GLY A 378 14.92 29.52 13.78
CA GLY A 378 15.46 30.25 14.92
C GLY A 378 14.66 29.99 16.20
N TYR A 379 14.52 31.02 17.04
CA TYR A 379 13.76 30.96 18.28
C TYR A 379 12.47 31.77 18.17
N HIS A 380 11.37 31.16 18.60
CA HIS A 380 10.05 31.79 18.64
C HIS A 380 9.63 32.09 20.06
N LEU A 381 9.06 33.27 20.27
CA LEU A 381 8.21 33.56 21.43
C LEU A 381 6.78 33.54 20.95
N ILE A 382 5.95 32.71 21.56
CA ILE A 382 4.59 32.42 21.13
C ILE A 382 3.62 32.87 22.21
N GLU A 383 2.50 33.48 21.81
CA GLU A 383 1.40 33.77 22.70
C GLU A 383 0.11 33.34 22.06
N VAL A 384 -0.67 32.54 22.79
CA VAL A 384 -2.02 32.15 22.39
C VAL A 384 -2.99 33.15 22.99
N LEU A 385 -3.70 33.89 22.14
CA LEU A 385 -4.64 34.93 22.56
C LEU A 385 -6.03 34.35 22.85
N GLU A 386 -6.40 33.32 22.12
CA GLU A 386 -7.75 32.76 22.20
C GLU A 386 -7.75 31.34 21.62
N ARG A 387 -8.65 30.49 22.13
CA ARG A 387 -8.98 29.18 21.56
C ARG A 387 -10.46 29.10 21.26
N ARG A 388 -10.80 28.50 20.14
CA ARG A 388 -12.19 28.21 19.80
C ARG A 388 -12.32 26.85 19.16
N GLN A 389 -13.49 26.27 19.32
CA GLN A 389 -13.89 25.13 18.52
C GLN A 389 -14.58 25.65 17.26
N GLN A 390 -14.04 25.29 16.10
CA GLN A 390 -14.59 25.62 14.81
C GLN A 390 -15.19 24.36 14.20
N ASP A 391 -16.47 24.44 13.88
CA ASP A 391 -17.09 23.41 13.04
C ASP A 391 -16.52 23.54 11.62
N VAL A 392 -15.78 22.52 11.21
CA VAL A 392 -15.17 22.42 9.88
C VAL A 392 -15.76 21.25 9.13
N THR A 393 -16.95 20.80 9.53
CA THR A 393 -17.62 19.64 8.95
C THR A 393 -17.70 19.79 7.43
N ASP A 394 -18.15 20.92 6.92
CA ASP A 394 -18.28 21.16 5.48
C ASP A 394 -16.94 21.13 4.76
N GLU A 395 -15.90 21.78 5.29
CA GLU A 395 -14.57 21.82 4.67
C GLU A 395 -13.87 20.47 4.80
N ALA A 396 -13.88 19.87 5.97
CA ALA A 396 -13.36 18.53 6.21
C ALA A 396 -14.06 17.51 5.32
N GLN A 397 -15.38 17.63 5.19
CA GLN A 397 -16.22 16.83 4.34
C GLN A 397 -15.83 16.99 2.86
N ARG A 398 -15.70 18.22 2.34
CA ARG A 398 -15.26 18.49 0.97
C ARG A 398 -13.86 17.92 0.69
N ASN A 399 -12.91 18.10 1.60
CA ASN A 399 -11.56 17.57 1.48
C ASN A 399 -11.56 16.04 1.53
N GLN A 400 -12.35 15.46 2.41
CA GLN A 400 -12.58 14.03 2.51
C GLN A 400 -13.17 13.46 1.21
N ILE A 401 -14.19 14.12 0.64
CA ILE A 401 -14.77 13.75 -0.65
C ILE A 401 -13.73 13.84 -1.76
N ARG A 402 -12.97 14.91 -1.82
CA ARG A 402 -11.94 15.10 -2.86
C ARG A 402 -10.90 13.98 -2.81
N GLN A 403 -10.38 13.65 -1.62
CA GLN A 403 -9.44 12.54 -1.44
C GLN A 403 -10.07 11.21 -1.88
N THR A 404 -11.29 11.03 -1.57
CA THR A 404 -12.04 9.81 -1.83
C THR A 404 -12.39 9.63 -3.29
N LEU A 405 -12.88 10.69 -3.94
CA LEU A 405 -13.11 10.69 -5.39
C LEU A 405 -11.79 10.47 -6.15
N PHE A 406 -10.69 11.05 -5.65
CA PHE A 406 -9.35 10.83 -6.18
C PHE A 406 -8.97 9.35 -6.08
N GLN A 407 -9.04 8.76 -4.90
CA GLN A 407 -8.67 7.35 -4.70
C GLN A 407 -9.54 6.41 -5.54
N ARG A 408 -10.85 6.67 -5.61
CA ARG A 408 -11.76 5.89 -6.45
C ARG A 408 -11.39 6.00 -7.93
N LYS A 409 -11.15 7.21 -8.43
CA LYS A 409 -10.81 7.44 -9.82
C LYS A 409 -9.44 6.81 -10.16
N VAL A 410 -8.47 6.88 -9.24
CA VAL A 410 -7.19 6.17 -9.39
C VAL A 410 -7.39 4.66 -9.48
N ASN A 411 -8.25 4.08 -8.65
CA ASN A 411 -8.52 2.65 -8.69
C ASN A 411 -9.22 2.24 -10.00
N ASP A 412 -10.24 3.01 -10.43
CA ASP A 412 -10.96 2.76 -11.69
C ASP A 412 -10.02 2.85 -12.91
N GLU A 413 -9.16 3.90 -12.95
CA GLU A 413 -8.18 4.09 -14.02
C GLU A 413 -7.06 3.05 -13.97
N MET A 414 -6.66 2.61 -12.77
CA MET A 414 -5.66 1.54 -12.59
C MET A 414 -6.15 0.22 -13.17
N GLU A 415 -7.39 -0.16 -12.87
CA GLU A 415 -7.98 -1.39 -13.42
C GLU A 415 -8.05 -1.34 -14.95
N ALA A 416 -8.54 -0.23 -15.50
CA ALA A 416 -8.59 -0.01 -16.94
C ALA A 416 -7.19 -0.02 -17.58
N TRP A 417 -6.22 0.59 -16.94
CA TRP A 417 -4.84 0.63 -17.43
C TRP A 417 -4.19 -0.75 -17.40
N LEU A 418 -4.35 -1.54 -16.32
CA LEU A 418 -3.81 -2.90 -16.24
C LEU A 418 -4.40 -3.81 -17.34
N GLN A 419 -5.70 -3.73 -17.60
CA GLN A 419 -6.34 -4.45 -18.69
C GLN A 419 -5.80 -4.01 -20.06
N GLN A 420 -5.57 -2.71 -20.22
CA GLN A 420 -5.02 -2.15 -21.44
C GLN A 420 -3.60 -2.66 -21.72
N ILE A 421 -2.67 -2.52 -20.76
CA ILE A 421 -1.29 -2.96 -20.98
C ILE A 421 -1.20 -4.48 -21.19
N ARG A 422 -2.07 -5.25 -20.52
CA ARG A 422 -2.17 -6.70 -20.74
C ARG A 422 -2.63 -7.04 -22.16
N ALA A 423 -3.60 -6.30 -22.71
CA ALA A 423 -4.11 -6.50 -24.06
C ALA A 423 -3.13 -6.04 -25.16
N GLU A 424 -2.28 -5.04 -24.87
CA GLU A 424 -1.29 -4.51 -25.81
C GLU A 424 0.00 -5.33 -25.85
N ALA A 425 0.31 -6.06 -24.77
CA ALA A 425 1.51 -6.88 -24.70
C ALA A 425 1.37 -8.17 -25.52
N TYR A 426 2.47 -8.56 -26.18
CA TYR A 426 2.58 -9.89 -26.74
C TYR A 426 2.80 -10.91 -25.61
N VAL A 427 1.89 -11.87 -25.49
CA VAL A 427 1.99 -12.93 -24.48
C VAL A 427 1.74 -14.29 -25.13
N ASP A 428 2.74 -15.15 -25.07
CA ASP A 428 2.68 -16.55 -25.46
C ASP A 428 2.66 -17.41 -24.19
N ASN A 429 1.45 -17.85 -23.79
CA ASN A 429 1.25 -18.67 -22.60
C ASN A 429 1.43 -20.14 -22.96
N ARG A 430 2.43 -20.79 -22.34
CA ARG A 430 2.83 -22.17 -22.54
C ARG A 430 2.57 -23.07 -21.34
N LEU A 431 1.74 -22.61 -20.41
CA LEU A 431 1.44 -23.37 -19.18
C LEU A 431 0.75 -24.70 -19.53
N ASN A 432 -0.22 -24.65 -20.44
CA ASN A 432 -0.95 -25.81 -20.95
C ASN A 432 -0.85 -25.84 -22.49
N PRO A 433 0.17 -26.49 -23.07
CA PRO A 433 0.37 -26.47 -24.52
C PRO A 433 -0.63 -27.29 -25.33
N GLU A 434 -1.69 -27.86 -24.72
CA GLU A 434 -2.68 -28.74 -25.35
C GLU A 434 -4.08 -28.11 -25.52
N ILE A 435 -4.17 -26.76 -25.67
CA ILE A 435 -5.42 -26.12 -26.08
C ILE A 435 -5.20 -25.31 -27.36
#